data_55910b84dfb55641be7e1f69f545f0e6
#
_entry.id   55910b84dfb55641be7e1f69f545f0e6
#
_cell.length_a   1.000
_cell.length_b   1.000
_cell.length_c   1.000
_cell.angle_alpha   90.00
_cell.angle_beta   90.00
_cell.angle_gamma   90.00
#
_symmetry.space_group_name_H-M   'P 1'
#
loop_
_entity.id
_entity.type
_entity.pdbx_description
1 polymer ?
#
loop_
_entity_poly.entity_id
_entity_poly.type
_entity_poly.pdbx_seq_one_letter_code
_entity_poly.pdbx_strand_id
1 'polypeptide(L)'
;NMLFESGNISPVSIMDIVNNNDDSVYYLVKDLPEKIRQAGLATVKAFGVRSRFIHLEFFVLNEDQKGLGKKGDVLGLEVNMRPCGGFTPEMYNYSQETDVYKIWADMVAFDRNTKPIGKHHYCAFYGRRDGRHYKLDDYEVMMKYGSHMVMWGRIPDALSGAMANQMYVANFDTEEEMMAFYNDLAARYE
;
A
#
# COMPACT_ATOMS: atom_id res chain seq x y z
N ASN A 1 15.89 -18.49 0.84
CA ASN A 1 15.49 -17.26 0.16
C ASN A 1 13.97 -17.14 0.25
N MET A 2 13.49 -16.42 1.26
CA MET A 2 12.07 -16.07 1.31
C MET A 2 11.89 -14.73 0.60
N LEU A 3 11.06 -14.73 -0.42
CA LEU A 3 10.52 -13.52 -1.02
C LEU A 3 9.29 -13.11 -0.23
N PHE A 4 9.33 -11.91 0.31
CA PHE A 4 8.17 -11.27 0.88
C PHE A 4 7.43 -10.59 -0.27
N GLU A 5 6.39 -11.26 -0.77
CA GLU A 5 5.64 -10.78 -1.93
C GLU A 5 4.40 -10.04 -1.45
N SER A 6 4.35 -8.77 -1.68
CA SER A 6 3.16 -7.97 -1.51
C SER A 6 3.19 -6.81 -2.48
N GLY A 7 2.04 -6.37 -2.89
CA GLY A 7 1.86 -5.25 -3.80
C GLY A 7 0.85 -4.27 -3.25
N ASN A 8 1.05 -3.01 -3.58
CA ASN A 8 0.02 -2.01 -3.42
C ASN A 8 -0.32 -1.43 -4.79
N ILE A 9 -1.55 -1.03 -4.96
CA ILE A 9 -2.03 -0.34 -6.15
C ILE A 9 -2.51 1.03 -5.69
N SER A 10 -1.82 2.08 -6.13
CA SER A 10 -2.27 3.44 -5.91
C SER A 10 -2.98 3.96 -7.18
N PRO A 11 -4.20 4.48 -7.08
CA PRO A 11 -4.93 5.01 -8.24
C PRO A 11 -4.36 6.31 -8.78
N VAL A 12 -3.53 7.01 -7.99
CA VAL A 12 -2.91 8.29 -8.36
C VAL A 12 -1.46 8.34 -7.91
N SER A 13 -0.65 9.15 -8.56
CA SER A 13 0.74 9.36 -8.14
C SER A 13 0.83 10.22 -6.88
N ILE A 14 1.89 10.04 -6.09
CA ILE A 14 2.17 10.91 -4.94
C ILE A 14 2.32 12.37 -5.37
N MET A 15 2.90 12.62 -6.53
CA MET A 15 3.05 14.00 -7.05
C MET A 15 1.71 14.64 -7.36
N ASP A 16 0.74 13.89 -7.89
CA ASP A 16 -0.60 14.42 -8.12
C ASP A 16 -1.30 14.74 -6.80
N ILE A 17 -1.16 13.88 -5.79
CA ILE A 17 -1.69 14.12 -4.44
C ILE A 17 -1.09 15.40 -3.85
N VAL A 18 0.23 15.57 -3.91
CA VAL A 18 0.92 16.75 -3.36
C VAL A 18 0.54 18.02 -4.13
N ASN A 19 0.56 17.98 -5.45
CA ASN A 19 0.29 19.17 -6.29
C ASN A 19 -1.15 19.65 -6.17
N ASN A 20 -2.11 18.75 -6.04
CA ASN A 20 -3.53 19.08 -5.97
C ASN A 20 -4.05 19.21 -4.54
N ASN A 21 -3.22 18.97 -3.55
CA ASN A 21 -3.64 18.88 -2.14
C ASN A 21 -4.82 17.91 -1.95
N ASP A 22 -4.77 16.78 -2.66
CA ASP A 22 -5.82 15.77 -2.63
C ASP A 22 -5.62 14.73 -1.52
N ASP A 23 -6.65 13.92 -1.31
CA ASP A 23 -6.60 12.79 -0.40
C ASP A 23 -5.55 11.79 -0.88
N SER A 24 -4.91 11.12 0.06
CA SER A 24 -3.94 10.07 -0.25
C SER A 24 -4.59 8.69 -0.11
N VAL A 25 -4.47 7.87 -1.15
CA VAL A 25 -5.16 6.56 -1.22
C VAL A 25 -4.21 5.51 -1.76
N TYR A 26 -4.02 4.41 -1.02
CA TYR A 26 -3.34 3.21 -1.50
C TYR A 26 -3.77 1.98 -0.69
N TYR A 27 -3.58 0.80 -1.23
CA TYR A 27 -3.97 -0.44 -0.57
C TYR A 27 -3.05 -1.61 -0.91
N LEU A 28 -3.05 -2.61 -0.03
CA LEU A 28 -2.40 -3.89 -0.25
C LEU A 28 -3.43 -4.89 -0.77
N VAL A 29 -3.07 -5.60 -1.83
CA VAL A 29 -3.88 -6.68 -2.38
C VAL A 29 -3.58 -8.00 -1.68
N LYS A 30 -4.54 -8.94 -1.67
CA LYS A 30 -4.31 -10.29 -1.15
C LYS A 30 -3.28 -11.05 -1.98
N ASP A 31 -3.43 -10.95 -3.31
CA ASP A 31 -2.61 -11.67 -4.27
C ASP A 31 -2.02 -10.68 -5.27
N LEU A 32 -0.69 -10.69 -5.38
CA LEU A 32 -0.01 -9.85 -6.35
C LEU A 32 -0.27 -10.35 -7.77
N PRO A 33 -0.70 -9.47 -8.71
CA PRO A 33 -0.91 -9.86 -10.10
C PRO A 33 0.33 -10.55 -10.69
N GLU A 34 0.13 -11.69 -11.36
CA GLU A 34 1.22 -12.57 -11.79
C GLU A 34 2.28 -11.87 -12.66
N LYS A 35 1.88 -10.97 -13.56
CA LYS A 35 2.83 -10.19 -14.38
C LYS A 35 3.74 -9.30 -13.53
N ILE A 36 3.20 -8.66 -12.48
CA ILE A 36 3.97 -7.81 -11.56
C ILE A 36 4.90 -8.69 -10.73
N ARG A 37 4.41 -9.83 -10.24
CA ARG A 37 5.20 -10.80 -9.49
C ARG A 37 6.39 -11.30 -10.31
N GLN A 38 6.17 -11.68 -11.58
CA GLN A 38 7.24 -12.12 -12.47
C GLN A 38 8.26 -11.02 -12.75
N ALA A 39 7.81 -9.79 -13.01
CA ALA A 39 8.71 -8.65 -13.19
C ALA A 39 9.55 -8.38 -11.93
N GLY A 40 8.93 -8.44 -10.73
CA GLY A 40 9.62 -8.31 -9.45
C GLY A 40 10.68 -9.38 -9.24
N LEU A 41 10.36 -10.66 -9.49
CA LEU A 41 11.30 -11.76 -9.37
C LEU A 41 12.47 -11.65 -10.36
N ALA A 42 12.20 -11.25 -11.59
CA ALA A 42 13.23 -10.99 -12.59
C ALA A 42 14.18 -9.86 -12.14
N THR A 43 13.63 -8.77 -11.59
CA THR A 43 14.40 -7.65 -11.05
C THR A 43 15.26 -8.08 -9.86
N VAL A 44 14.68 -8.78 -8.88
CA VAL A 44 15.42 -9.35 -7.73
C VAL A 44 16.58 -10.21 -8.18
N LYS A 45 16.38 -11.06 -9.18
CA LYS A 45 17.44 -11.91 -9.76
C LYS A 45 18.51 -11.09 -10.47
N ALA A 46 18.12 -10.11 -11.29
CA ALA A 46 19.04 -9.26 -12.05
C ALA A 46 19.95 -8.43 -11.13
N PHE A 47 19.42 -7.93 -10.03
CA PHE A 47 20.18 -7.17 -9.03
C PHE A 47 20.93 -8.03 -8.01
N GLY A 48 20.81 -9.36 -8.08
CA GLY A 48 21.45 -10.30 -7.15
C GLY A 48 21.06 -10.08 -5.69
N VAL A 49 19.81 -9.68 -5.42
CA VAL A 49 19.33 -9.34 -4.08
C VAL A 49 19.37 -10.56 -3.17
N ARG A 50 19.92 -10.40 -1.96
CA ARG A 50 20.00 -11.44 -0.93
C ARG A 50 19.81 -10.83 0.45
N SER A 51 19.12 -11.57 1.32
CA SER A 51 18.99 -11.30 2.76
C SER A 51 18.68 -9.83 3.09
N ARG A 52 17.71 -9.26 2.40
CA ARG A 52 17.21 -7.88 2.63
C ARG A 52 15.82 -7.66 2.09
N PHE A 53 15.16 -6.63 2.58
CA PHE A 53 13.97 -6.07 1.95
C PHE A 53 14.34 -5.34 0.66
N ILE A 54 13.42 -5.36 -0.28
CA ILE A 54 13.49 -4.58 -1.52
C ILE A 54 12.10 -3.99 -1.77
N HIS A 55 12.07 -2.74 -2.19
CA HIS A 55 10.88 -2.06 -2.66
C HIS A 55 11.02 -1.77 -4.15
N LEU A 56 10.13 -2.32 -4.94
CA LEU A 56 10.10 -2.19 -6.39
C LEU A 56 8.84 -1.45 -6.80
N GLU A 57 8.99 -0.53 -7.73
CA GLU A 57 7.87 0.19 -8.32
C GLU A 57 7.76 -0.10 -9.81
N PHE A 58 6.53 -0.34 -10.26
CA PHE A 58 6.20 -0.63 -11.65
C PHE A 58 4.99 0.15 -12.10
N PHE A 59 5.00 0.57 -13.37
CA PHE A 59 3.78 0.97 -14.07
C PHE A 59 3.16 -0.24 -14.76
N VAL A 60 1.83 -0.29 -14.76
CA VAL A 60 1.06 -1.18 -15.63
C VAL A 60 0.36 -0.29 -16.64
N LEU A 61 0.64 -0.46 -17.92
CA LEU A 61 0.04 0.37 -18.97
C LEU A 61 -1.47 0.15 -19.02
N ASN A 62 -2.25 1.21 -18.90
CA ASN A 62 -3.71 1.19 -19.01
C ASN A 62 -4.21 1.28 -20.47
N GLU A 63 -3.33 1.63 -21.40
CA GLU A 63 -3.57 1.70 -22.84
C GLU A 63 -2.27 1.44 -23.62
N ASP A 64 -2.36 1.26 -24.94
CA ASP A 64 -1.19 1.09 -25.80
C ASP A 64 -0.41 2.42 -25.89
N GLN A 65 0.89 2.36 -25.61
CA GLN A 65 1.79 3.52 -25.64
C GLN A 65 2.86 3.33 -26.71
N LYS A 66 2.88 4.20 -27.73
CA LYS A 66 3.85 4.12 -28.82
C LYS A 66 5.29 4.23 -28.30
N GLY A 67 6.11 3.22 -28.56
CA GLY A 67 7.51 3.16 -28.16
C GLY A 67 7.75 2.66 -26.74
N LEU A 68 6.70 2.40 -25.94
CA LEU A 68 6.79 1.85 -24.59
C LEU A 68 6.23 0.44 -24.47
N GLY A 69 5.02 0.18 -24.98
CA GLY A 69 4.39 -1.13 -24.86
C GLY A 69 2.89 -1.09 -25.11
N LYS A 70 2.25 -2.22 -24.81
CA LYS A 70 0.80 -2.41 -24.97
C LYS A 70 0.10 -2.36 -23.62
N LYS A 71 -1.21 -2.15 -23.65
CA LYS A 71 -2.07 -2.25 -22.47
C LYS A 71 -1.79 -3.53 -21.68
N GLY A 72 -1.54 -3.38 -20.38
CA GLY A 72 -1.22 -4.46 -19.47
C GLY A 72 0.25 -4.88 -19.45
N ASP A 73 1.13 -4.20 -20.18
CA ASP A 73 2.57 -4.39 -20.03
C ASP A 73 3.08 -3.71 -18.76
N VAL A 74 4.07 -4.36 -18.13
CA VAL A 74 4.67 -3.91 -16.87
C VAL A 74 6.00 -3.26 -17.16
N LEU A 75 6.15 -2.00 -16.75
CA LEU A 75 7.37 -1.21 -16.92
C LEU A 75 7.99 -0.90 -15.55
N GLY A 76 9.31 -1.13 -15.41
CA GLY A 76 10.03 -0.77 -14.18
C GLY A 76 10.11 0.74 -14.01
N LEU A 77 9.86 1.21 -12.79
CA LEU A 77 10.00 2.61 -12.40
C LEU A 77 11.18 2.80 -11.45
N GLU A 78 11.18 2.10 -10.31
CA GLU A 78 12.19 2.31 -9.26
C GLU A 78 12.59 1.00 -8.58
N VAL A 79 13.86 0.94 -8.17
CA VAL A 79 14.41 -0.17 -7.38
C VAL A 79 15.05 0.40 -6.11
N ASN A 80 14.44 0.13 -4.96
CA ASN A 80 14.92 0.55 -3.65
C ASN A 80 15.37 -0.65 -2.83
N MET A 81 16.62 -0.66 -2.40
CA MET A 81 17.20 -1.73 -1.56
C MET A 81 16.88 -1.53 -0.07
N ARG A 82 15.62 -1.24 0.23
CA ARG A 82 15.08 -0.96 1.56
C ARG A 82 13.60 -1.34 1.63
N PRO A 83 12.98 -1.39 2.83
CA PRO A 83 11.52 -1.47 2.97
C PRO A 83 10.81 -0.25 2.38
N CYS A 84 9.52 -0.38 2.09
CA CYS A 84 8.65 0.75 1.78
C CYS A 84 8.63 1.76 2.94
N GLY A 85 8.30 3.00 2.63
CA GLY A 85 8.15 4.08 3.62
C GLY A 85 6.71 4.24 4.13
N GLY A 86 6.49 5.32 4.88
CA GLY A 86 5.18 5.67 5.43
C GLY A 86 4.67 4.61 6.39
N PHE A 87 3.37 4.32 6.33
CA PHE A 87 2.69 3.29 7.13
C PHE A 87 2.62 1.92 6.44
N THR A 88 3.31 1.74 5.32
CA THR A 88 3.27 0.48 4.55
C THR A 88 3.81 -0.73 5.34
N PRO A 89 4.89 -0.61 6.15
CA PRO A 89 5.34 -1.73 6.99
C PRO A 89 4.27 -2.21 7.98
N GLU A 90 3.57 -1.28 8.64
CA GLU A 90 2.46 -1.59 9.54
C GLU A 90 1.29 -2.23 8.78
N MET A 91 0.98 -1.71 7.60
CA MET A 91 -0.08 -2.28 6.75
C MET A 91 0.24 -3.73 6.34
N TYR A 92 1.51 -4.06 6.06
CA TYR A 92 1.92 -5.45 5.84
C TYR A 92 1.67 -6.33 7.05
N ASN A 93 1.96 -5.83 8.25
CA ASN A 93 1.71 -6.57 9.49
C ASN A 93 0.23 -6.92 9.62
N TYR A 94 -0.66 -5.95 9.38
CA TYR A 94 -2.10 -6.15 9.45
C TYR A 94 -2.64 -6.98 8.28
N SER A 95 -2.20 -6.68 7.04
CA SER A 95 -2.65 -7.38 5.84
C SER A 95 -2.29 -8.85 5.82
N GLN A 96 -1.17 -9.24 6.43
CA GLN A 96 -0.62 -10.60 6.36
C GLN A 96 -0.45 -11.27 7.73
N GLU A 97 -1.07 -10.72 8.76
CA GLU A 97 -1.00 -11.23 10.14
C GLU A 97 0.44 -11.61 10.54
N THR A 98 1.39 -10.71 10.27
CA THR A 98 2.82 -10.96 10.45
C THR A 98 3.50 -9.83 11.23
N ASP A 99 4.83 -9.83 11.25
CA ASP A 99 5.65 -8.77 11.85
C ASP A 99 6.91 -8.57 11.00
N VAL A 100 6.87 -7.58 10.10
CA VAL A 100 7.98 -7.29 9.18
C VAL A 100 9.23 -6.82 9.92
N TYR A 101 9.09 -6.20 11.09
CA TYR A 101 10.23 -5.77 11.92
C TYR A 101 10.96 -6.98 12.50
N LYS A 102 10.19 -7.97 12.99
CA LYS A 102 10.76 -9.24 13.42
C LYS A 102 11.39 -10.01 12.26
N ILE A 103 10.74 -10.04 11.09
CA ILE A 103 11.31 -10.66 9.89
C ILE A 103 12.67 -10.02 9.56
N TRP A 104 12.78 -8.69 9.62
CA TRP A 104 14.03 -7.98 9.42
C TRP A 104 15.10 -8.38 10.46
N ALA A 105 14.74 -8.36 11.73
CA ALA A 105 15.65 -8.73 12.81
C ALA A 105 16.16 -10.18 12.67
N ASP A 106 15.27 -11.11 12.32
CA ASP A 106 15.61 -12.52 12.13
C ASP A 106 16.53 -12.73 10.91
N MET A 107 16.30 -11.99 9.82
CA MET A 107 17.19 -12.04 8.65
C MET A 107 18.61 -11.56 9.01
N VAL A 108 18.71 -10.46 9.75
CA VAL A 108 20.01 -9.90 10.14
C VAL A 108 20.73 -10.80 11.13
N ALA A 109 20.02 -11.33 12.12
CA ALA A 109 20.64 -12.11 13.20
C ALA A 109 20.88 -13.57 12.81
N PHE A 110 20.02 -14.17 12.01
CA PHE A 110 20.00 -15.62 11.79
C PHE A 110 19.95 -16.05 10.33
N ASP A 111 19.98 -15.10 9.38
CA ASP A 111 19.81 -15.31 7.91
C ASP A 111 18.57 -16.18 7.56
N ARG A 112 17.53 -16.06 8.37
CA ARG A 112 16.26 -16.79 8.17
C ARG A 112 15.10 -16.01 8.78
N ASN A 113 13.89 -16.26 8.30
CA ASN A 113 12.67 -15.80 8.92
C ASN A 113 12.09 -16.85 9.86
N THR A 114 11.71 -16.46 11.06
CA THR A 114 11.05 -17.31 12.07
C THR A 114 9.58 -16.92 12.27
N LYS A 115 9.12 -15.80 11.67
CA LYS A 115 7.75 -15.33 11.78
C LYS A 115 6.94 -15.80 10.56
N PRO A 116 5.90 -16.61 10.72
CA PRO A 116 5.04 -17.01 9.61
C PRO A 116 4.25 -15.83 9.06
N ILE A 117 3.80 -15.95 7.84
CA ILE A 117 2.76 -15.13 7.24
C ILE A 117 1.43 -15.83 7.53
N GLY A 118 0.45 -15.06 8.02
CA GLY A 118 -0.89 -15.56 8.32
C GLY A 118 -1.87 -15.42 7.16
N LYS A 119 -3.14 -15.19 7.49
CA LYS A 119 -4.18 -14.93 6.49
C LYS A 119 -3.90 -13.60 5.79
N HIS A 120 -4.14 -13.56 4.48
CA HIS A 120 -4.04 -12.32 3.70
C HIS A 120 -5.38 -11.58 3.68
N HIS A 121 -5.32 -10.27 3.91
CA HIS A 121 -6.43 -9.34 3.81
C HIS A 121 -6.12 -8.25 2.80
N TYR A 122 -7.14 -7.64 2.21
CA TYR A 122 -7.00 -6.31 1.63
C TYR A 122 -6.80 -5.32 2.76
N CYS A 123 -5.74 -4.52 2.71
CA CYS A 123 -5.48 -3.49 3.72
C CYS A 123 -5.46 -2.13 3.03
N ALA A 124 -6.45 -1.31 3.35
CA ALA A 124 -6.68 -0.01 2.74
C ALA A 124 -6.13 1.11 3.62
N PHE A 125 -5.41 2.05 3.02
CA PHE A 125 -5.06 3.33 3.59
C PHE A 125 -5.88 4.43 2.94
N TYR A 126 -6.53 5.28 3.73
CA TYR A 126 -7.17 6.52 3.29
C TYR A 126 -6.70 7.69 4.13
N GLY A 127 -6.11 8.70 3.49
CA GLY A 127 -5.72 9.94 4.12
C GLY A 127 -6.64 11.07 3.70
N ARG A 128 -7.36 11.69 4.66
CA ARG A 128 -8.21 12.86 4.45
C ARG A 128 -7.47 14.16 4.72
N ARG A 129 -7.84 15.20 3.97
CA ARG A 129 -7.32 16.57 4.14
C ARG A 129 -8.19 17.37 5.09
N ASP A 130 -7.55 18.18 5.92
CA ASP A 130 -8.22 19.19 6.71
C ASP A 130 -8.90 20.23 5.80
N GLY A 131 -10.02 20.79 6.27
CA GLY A 131 -10.77 21.81 5.52
C GLY A 131 -11.61 21.28 4.34
N ARG A 132 -11.70 19.96 4.15
CA ARG A 132 -12.61 19.34 3.19
C ARG A 132 -13.91 18.92 3.89
N HIS A 133 -15.03 19.03 3.18
CA HIS A 133 -16.36 18.69 3.72
C HIS A 133 -16.76 17.29 3.28
N TYR A 134 -16.35 16.28 4.04
CA TYR A 134 -16.72 14.89 3.79
C TYR A 134 -18.15 14.61 4.24
N LYS A 135 -18.85 13.70 3.53
CA LYS A 135 -20.24 13.30 3.88
C LYS A 135 -20.33 12.53 5.19
N LEU A 136 -19.32 11.70 5.46
CA LEU A 136 -19.18 11.03 6.75
C LEU A 136 -18.11 11.74 7.57
N ASP A 137 -18.45 12.13 8.80
CA ASP A 137 -17.46 12.61 9.76
C ASP A 137 -16.66 11.44 10.37
N ASP A 138 -15.69 11.76 11.24
CA ASP A 138 -14.82 10.73 11.84
C ASP A 138 -15.60 9.75 12.72
N TYR A 139 -16.63 10.24 13.42
CA TYR A 139 -17.48 9.41 14.26
C TYR A 139 -18.31 8.43 13.41
N GLU A 140 -18.92 8.90 12.33
CA GLU A 140 -19.70 8.09 11.40
C GLU A 140 -18.84 7.04 10.70
N VAL A 141 -17.61 7.40 10.30
CA VAL A 141 -16.62 6.44 9.77
C VAL A 141 -16.32 5.35 10.78
N MET A 142 -16.06 5.71 12.05
CA MET A 142 -15.76 4.73 13.10
C MET A 142 -16.99 3.88 13.46
N MET A 143 -18.20 4.44 13.44
CA MET A 143 -19.43 3.67 13.64
C MET A 143 -19.65 2.63 12.53
N LYS A 144 -19.33 2.99 11.27
CA LYS A 144 -19.54 2.12 10.11
C LYS A 144 -18.44 1.09 9.92
N TYR A 145 -17.19 1.50 10.10
CA TYR A 145 -16.01 0.70 9.75
C TYR A 145 -15.09 0.35 10.92
N GLY A 146 -15.47 0.71 12.16
CA GLY A 146 -14.63 0.50 13.34
C GLY A 146 -14.19 -0.94 13.57
N SER A 147 -15.02 -1.94 13.21
CA SER A 147 -14.67 -3.37 13.29
C SER A 147 -13.59 -3.79 12.28
N HIS A 148 -13.38 -3.05 11.22
CA HIS A 148 -12.35 -3.25 10.20
C HIS A 148 -11.09 -2.42 10.47
N MET A 149 -11.21 -1.38 11.32
CA MET A 149 -10.15 -0.41 11.55
C MET A 149 -8.98 -1.03 12.32
N VAL A 150 -7.79 -0.92 11.75
CA VAL A 150 -6.54 -1.41 12.37
C VAL A 150 -5.63 -0.28 12.82
N MET A 151 -5.72 0.90 12.18
CA MET A 151 -5.07 2.13 12.60
C MET A 151 -5.92 3.33 12.17
N TRP A 152 -5.97 4.35 13.02
CA TRP A 152 -6.51 5.66 12.64
C TRP A 152 -5.87 6.76 13.50
N GLY A 153 -5.86 7.99 13.02
CA GLY A 153 -5.36 9.12 13.77
C GLY A 153 -4.76 10.22 12.90
N ARG A 154 -4.21 11.21 13.55
CA ARG A 154 -3.52 12.33 12.89
C ARG A 154 -2.20 11.85 12.32
N ILE A 155 -1.91 12.31 11.10
CA ILE A 155 -0.61 12.08 10.44
C ILE A 155 0.35 13.18 10.92
N PRO A 156 1.59 12.83 11.29
CA PRO A 156 2.60 13.83 11.64
C PRO A 156 2.81 14.86 10.53
N ASP A 157 2.98 16.13 10.90
CA ASP A 157 3.12 17.25 9.95
C ASP A 157 4.19 17.01 8.88
N ALA A 158 5.30 16.36 9.25
CA ALA A 158 6.38 16.02 8.33
C ALA A 158 5.95 15.08 7.18
N LEU A 159 4.87 14.32 7.36
CA LEU A 159 4.33 13.39 6.37
C LEU A 159 3.04 13.90 5.73
N SER A 160 2.39 14.91 6.32
CA SER A 160 1.06 15.35 5.91
C SER A 160 1.01 15.85 4.46
N GLY A 161 2.09 16.42 3.95
CA GLY A 161 2.18 16.86 2.55
C GLY A 161 1.84 15.76 1.55
N ALA A 162 2.43 14.57 1.74
CA ALA A 162 2.23 13.42 0.84
C ALA A 162 1.07 12.50 1.26
N MET A 163 0.76 12.43 2.57
CA MET A 163 -0.14 11.40 3.11
C MET A 163 -1.47 11.95 3.64
N ALA A 164 -1.73 13.25 3.49
CA ALA A 164 -2.86 14.00 4.07
C ALA A 164 -2.73 14.23 5.59
N ASN A 165 -3.83 14.60 6.28
CA ASN A 165 -3.77 15.06 7.66
C ASN A 165 -4.33 14.06 8.65
N GLN A 166 -5.36 13.32 8.25
CA GLN A 166 -6.05 12.29 9.04
C GLN A 166 -6.03 10.97 8.30
N MET A 167 -5.55 9.91 8.95
CA MET A 167 -5.50 8.58 8.33
C MET A 167 -6.55 7.63 8.89
N TYR A 168 -6.93 6.70 8.03
CA TYR A 168 -7.73 5.52 8.33
C TYR A 168 -7.09 4.33 7.64
N VAL A 169 -6.77 3.28 8.40
CA VAL A 169 -6.25 2.02 7.85
C VAL A 169 -7.18 0.91 8.29
N ALA A 170 -7.71 0.16 7.33
CA ALA A 170 -8.70 -0.87 7.59
C ALA A 170 -8.43 -2.14 6.79
N ASN A 171 -8.77 -3.30 7.37
CA ASN A 171 -8.68 -4.60 6.72
C ASN A 171 -10.04 -5.08 6.24
N PHE A 172 -10.05 -5.73 5.06
CA PHE A 172 -11.24 -6.30 4.44
C PHE A 172 -10.98 -7.70 3.90
N ASP A 173 -12.02 -8.52 3.86
CA ASP A 173 -11.93 -9.86 3.29
C ASP A 173 -12.18 -9.87 1.78
N THR A 174 -12.87 -8.87 1.25
CA THR A 174 -13.18 -8.74 -0.19
C THR A 174 -12.76 -7.37 -0.73
N GLU A 175 -12.53 -7.32 -2.04
CA GLU A 175 -12.23 -6.06 -2.74
C GLU A 175 -13.45 -5.13 -2.77
N GLU A 176 -14.64 -5.70 -2.87
CA GLU A 176 -15.90 -4.95 -2.87
C GLU A 176 -16.11 -4.16 -1.56
N GLU A 177 -15.85 -4.80 -0.41
CA GLU A 177 -15.92 -4.14 0.89
C GLU A 177 -14.88 -3.01 1.00
N MET A 178 -13.65 -3.25 0.54
CA MET A 178 -12.59 -2.24 0.50
C MET A 178 -12.98 -1.07 -0.41
N MET A 179 -13.54 -1.33 -1.59
CA MET A 179 -13.96 -0.27 -2.51
C MET A 179 -15.15 0.52 -1.98
N ALA A 180 -16.08 -0.12 -1.25
CA ALA A 180 -17.16 0.57 -0.55
C ALA A 180 -16.61 1.54 0.52
N PHE A 181 -15.63 1.10 1.30
CA PHE A 181 -14.92 1.96 2.24
C PHE A 181 -14.30 3.18 1.56
N TYR A 182 -13.59 3.01 0.45
CA TYR A 182 -13.01 4.12 -0.30
C TYR A 182 -14.06 5.12 -0.81
N ASN A 183 -15.14 4.61 -1.38
CA ASN A 183 -16.22 5.46 -1.90
C ASN A 183 -16.87 6.31 -0.79
N ASP A 184 -17.07 5.72 0.39
CA ASP A 184 -17.65 6.44 1.53
C ASP A 184 -16.67 7.50 2.08
N LEU A 185 -15.39 7.17 2.21
CA LEU A 185 -14.41 8.11 2.73
C LEU A 185 -14.13 9.27 1.75
N ALA A 186 -14.22 8.99 0.45
CA ALA A 186 -14.03 10.00 -0.59
C ALA A 186 -15.24 10.92 -0.79
N ALA A 187 -16.45 10.48 -0.36
CA ALA A 187 -17.66 11.22 -0.60
C ALA A 187 -17.65 12.60 0.10
N ARG A 188 -17.86 13.65 -0.68
CA ARG A 188 -17.85 15.06 -0.23
C ARG A 188 -19.18 15.73 -0.55
N TYR A 189 -19.52 16.78 0.21
CA TYR A 189 -20.55 17.74 -0.19
C TYR A 189 -19.97 18.65 -1.27
N GLU A 190 -20.84 19.08 -2.20
CA GLU A 190 -20.48 20.04 -3.24
C GLU A 190 -20.24 21.44 -2.66
#